data_b2ad3e4fa971f29af09c1f2f72ff06d9
#
_entry.id   b2ad3e4fa971f29af09c1f2f72ff06d9
#
_cell.length_a   1.000
_cell.length_b   1.000
_cell.length_c   1.000
_cell.angle_alpha   90.00
_cell.angle_beta   90.00
_cell.angle_gamma   90.00
#
_symmetry.space_group_name_H-M   'P 1'
#
loop_
_entity.id
_entity.type
_entity.pdbx_description
1 polymer ?
#
loop_
_entity_poly.entity_id
_entity_poly.type
_entity_poly.pdbx_seq_one_letter_code
_entity_poly.pdbx_strand_id
1 'polypeptide(L)'
;VGSEMCIRDRYHAGVIALSEFVEMPRDNDILVRIIIKKDGRKIAYRSHREAATDFPVIACAVANKDDQWYVSVGARSGKAKLQVRQAQIENAEIFTKEVIAGYTFSSNMRGSEVYRRHLAEVYTKRAVEEILAKNSEKGA
;
A
#
# COMPACT_ATOMS: atom_id res chain seq x y z
N VAL A 1 1.21 3.08 -6.73
CA VAL A 1 2.55 2.98 -7.20
C VAL A 1 2.54 2.60 -8.69
N GLY A 2 2.85 3.56 -9.58
CA GLY A 2 2.82 3.34 -11.02
C GLY A 2 1.44 3.05 -11.63
N SER A 3 0.37 3.17 -10.85
CA SER A 3 -0.99 3.09 -11.36
C SER A 3 -1.44 4.49 -11.76
N GLU A 4 -2.06 4.57 -12.91
CA GLU A 4 -2.66 5.79 -13.42
C GLU A 4 -4.16 5.60 -13.46
N MET A 5 -4.90 6.62 -13.11
CA MET A 5 -6.35 6.63 -13.17
C MET A 5 -6.78 7.49 -14.36
N CYS A 6 -7.62 6.96 -15.22
CA CYS A 6 -8.27 7.76 -16.24
C CYS A 6 -9.59 8.25 -15.71
N ILE A 7 -9.69 9.53 -15.51
CA ILE A 7 -10.96 10.21 -15.27
C ILE A 7 -11.44 10.75 -16.62
N ARG A 8 -12.66 10.43 -16.96
CA ARG A 8 -13.34 11.05 -18.07
C ARG A 8 -14.50 11.84 -17.52
N ASP A 9 -14.30 13.12 -17.44
CA ASP A 9 -15.28 14.06 -17.00
C ASP A 9 -15.52 15.13 -18.07
N ARG A 10 -16.57 15.90 -17.85
CA ARG A 10 -16.93 17.07 -18.64
C ARG A 10 -15.87 18.18 -18.55
N TYR A 11 -15.05 18.20 -17.50
CA TYR A 11 -14.10 19.27 -17.17
C TYR A 11 -12.62 18.82 -17.13
N HIS A 12 -12.32 17.54 -16.90
CA HIS A 12 -10.96 17.03 -16.81
C HIS A 12 -10.81 15.71 -17.57
N ALA A 13 -10.60 15.81 -18.89
CA ALA A 13 -10.30 14.63 -19.70
C ALA A 13 -8.78 14.35 -19.61
N GLY A 14 -8.37 13.23 -19.00
CA GLY A 14 -6.97 12.87 -18.95
C GLY A 14 -6.64 11.65 -18.11
N VAL A 15 -5.36 11.33 -18.09
CA VAL A 15 -4.77 10.32 -17.21
C VAL A 15 -4.09 11.06 -16.06
N ILE A 16 -4.51 10.77 -14.84
CA ILE A 16 -3.96 11.37 -13.63
C ILE A 16 -3.24 10.27 -12.84
N ALA A 17 -2.09 10.57 -12.26
CA ALA A 17 -1.40 9.64 -11.38
C ALA A 17 -2.26 9.32 -10.15
N LEU A 18 -2.32 8.05 -9.75
CA LEU A 18 -3.16 7.65 -8.60
C LEU A 18 -2.75 8.38 -7.30
N SER A 19 -1.47 8.69 -7.13
CA SER A 19 -0.97 9.46 -5.99
C SER A 19 -1.54 10.88 -5.94
N GLU A 20 -1.71 11.53 -7.09
CA GLU A 20 -2.32 12.84 -7.23
C GLU A 20 -3.84 12.76 -7.01
N PHE A 21 -4.49 11.80 -7.67
CA PHE A 21 -5.93 11.59 -7.54
C PHE A 21 -6.40 11.41 -6.09
N VAL A 22 -5.64 10.66 -5.27
CA VAL A 22 -6.01 10.41 -3.87
C VAL A 22 -6.01 11.70 -3.03
N GLU A 23 -5.20 12.68 -3.40
CA GLU A 23 -5.11 13.97 -2.70
C GLU A 23 -6.10 15.03 -3.25
N MET A 24 -6.67 14.80 -4.43
CA MET A 24 -7.64 15.73 -5.02
C MET A 24 -8.92 15.84 -4.16
N PRO A 25 -9.57 17.01 -4.13
CA PRO A 25 -10.88 17.15 -3.54
C PRO A 25 -11.90 16.27 -4.29
N ARG A 26 -12.89 15.79 -3.56
CA ARG A 26 -14.00 15.04 -4.19
C ARG A 26 -14.82 15.99 -5.04
N ASP A 27 -15.10 15.57 -6.25
CA ASP A 27 -15.99 16.22 -7.19
C ASP A 27 -17.07 15.23 -7.67
N ASN A 28 -17.83 15.61 -8.68
CA ASN A 28 -18.89 14.78 -9.28
C ASN A 28 -18.39 14.00 -10.50
N ASP A 29 -17.09 13.78 -10.60
CA ASP A 29 -16.46 13.07 -11.70
C ASP A 29 -16.74 11.57 -11.68
N ILE A 30 -16.73 10.97 -12.85
CA ILE A 30 -16.89 9.53 -13.01
C ILE A 30 -15.55 8.89 -13.30
N LEU A 31 -15.13 7.97 -12.44
CA LEU A 31 -13.99 7.12 -12.71
C LEU A 31 -14.30 6.17 -13.86
N VAL A 32 -13.60 6.33 -14.98
CA VAL A 32 -13.83 5.51 -16.18
C VAL A 32 -12.97 4.26 -16.19
N ARG A 33 -11.70 4.38 -15.82
CA ARG A 33 -10.78 3.23 -15.78
C ARG A 33 -9.61 3.49 -14.86
N ILE A 34 -9.00 2.40 -14.39
CA ILE A 34 -7.71 2.39 -13.70
C ILE A 34 -6.71 1.68 -14.60
N ILE A 35 -5.57 2.32 -14.87
CA ILE A 35 -4.49 1.75 -15.68
C ILE A 35 -3.39 1.26 -14.73
N ILE A 36 -3.10 -0.03 -14.78
CA ILE A 36 -2.03 -0.65 -14.00
C ILE A 36 -0.89 -1.00 -14.95
N LYS A 37 0.25 -0.36 -14.77
CA LYS A 37 1.45 -0.65 -15.57
C LYS A 37 2.08 -1.96 -15.10
N LYS A 38 2.26 -2.91 -16.00
CA LYS A 38 2.99 -4.16 -15.74
C LYS A 38 4.48 -3.91 -15.97
N ASP A 39 5.18 -3.44 -14.96
CA ASP A 39 6.59 -3.05 -15.02
C ASP A 39 7.55 -4.06 -14.36
N GLY A 40 7.07 -5.27 -14.08
CA GLY A 40 7.87 -6.36 -13.52
C GLY A 40 8.11 -6.26 -12.01
N ARG A 41 7.57 -5.25 -11.33
CA ARG A 41 7.70 -5.16 -9.87
C ARG A 41 7.05 -6.35 -9.18
N LYS A 42 7.66 -6.79 -8.08
CA LYS A 42 7.09 -7.82 -7.21
C LYS A 42 6.18 -7.17 -6.19
N ILE A 43 5.02 -7.77 -5.98
CA ILE A 43 3.97 -7.20 -5.12
C ILE A 43 3.48 -8.29 -4.16
N ALA A 44 3.26 -7.89 -2.91
CA ALA A 44 2.56 -8.68 -1.91
C ALA A 44 1.50 -7.81 -1.22
N TYR A 45 0.33 -8.38 -0.96
CA TYR A 45 -0.79 -7.72 -0.30
C TYR A 45 -1.30 -8.57 0.86
N ARG A 46 -1.55 -7.93 1.98
CA ARG A 46 -2.13 -8.53 3.18
C ARG A 46 -3.20 -7.62 3.76
N SER A 47 -4.29 -8.21 4.25
CA SER A 47 -5.32 -7.46 4.97
C SER A 47 -5.89 -8.30 6.10
N HIS A 48 -6.34 -7.62 7.15
CA HIS A 48 -7.10 -8.23 8.23
C HIS A 48 -8.53 -7.70 8.21
N ARG A 49 -9.48 -8.63 8.30
CA ARG A 49 -10.93 -8.37 8.38
C ARG A 49 -11.51 -9.26 9.45
N GLU A 50 -12.52 -8.80 10.15
CA GLU A 50 -13.25 -9.61 11.14
C GLU A 50 -14.17 -10.64 10.47
N ALA A 51 -14.81 -10.25 9.36
CA ALA A 51 -15.60 -11.13 8.51
C ALA A 51 -15.21 -10.94 7.04
N ALA A 52 -15.50 -11.95 6.20
CA ALA A 52 -15.13 -11.96 4.78
C ALA A 52 -15.68 -10.76 3.99
N THR A 53 -16.85 -10.28 4.36
CA THR A 53 -17.54 -9.16 3.70
C THR A 53 -17.31 -7.80 4.38
N ASP A 54 -16.56 -7.77 5.49
CA ASP A 54 -16.34 -6.52 6.23
C ASP A 54 -15.23 -5.68 5.62
N PHE A 55 -15.22 -4.39 5.98
CA PHE A 55 -14.09 -3.51 5.67
C PHE A 55 -12.85 -3.95 6.46
N PRO A 56 -11.65 -3.82 5.89
CA PRO A 56 -10.44 -4.21 6.59
C PRO A 56 -10.20 -3.37 7.84
N VAL A 57 -9.76 -4.02 8.90
CA VAL A 57 -9.19 -3.36 10.09
C VAL A 57 -7.87 -2.69 9.73
N ILE A 58 -7.07 -3.37 8.91
CA ILE A 58 -5.83 -2.87 8.31
C ILE A 58 -5.61 -3.53 6.94
N ALA A 59 -4.97 -2.80 6.03
CA ALA A 59 -4.54 -3.31 4.73
C ALA A 59 -3.12 -2.83 4.44
N CYS A 60 -2.23 -3.75 4.07
CA CYS A 60 -0.84 -3.48 3.76
C CYS A 60 -0.51 -4.02 2.38
N ALA A 61 0.08 -3.18 1.54
CA ALA A 61 0.63 -3.58 0.24
C ALA A 61 2.10 -3.19 0.20
N VAL A 62 2.93 -4.13 -0.22
CA VAL A 62 4.37 -3.92 -0.41
C VAL A 62 4.71 -4.23 -1.85
N ALA A 63 5.51 -3.40 -2.46
CA ALA A 63 6.08 -3.66 -3.77
C ALA A 63 7.57 -3.36 -3.78
N ASN A 64 8.33 -4.12 -4.58
CA ASN A 64 9.76 -3.91 -4.79
C ASN A 64 10.08 -3.89 -6.28
N LYS A 65 10.93 -2.98 -6.66
CA LYS A 65 11.56 -2.91 -7.98
C LYS A 65 12.92 -2.23 -7.84
N ASP A 66 13.97 -2.86 -8.30
CA ASP A 66 15.33 -2.30 -8.36
C ASP A 66 15.77 -1.69 -7.01
N ASP A 67 15.66 -2.46 -5.92
CA ASP A 67 15.93 -2.07 -4.53
C ASP A 67 15.08 -0.89 -4.00
N GLN A 68 14.14 -0.43 -4.80
CA GLN A 68 13.15 0.55 -4.36
C GLN A 68 11.91 -0.16 -3.79
N TRP A 69 11.62 0.13 -2.53
CA TRP A 69 10.51 -0.43 -1.79
C TRP A 69 9.38 0.57 -1.64
N TYR A 70 8.20 0.11 -1.94
CA TYR A 70 6.96 0.85 -1.85
C TYR A 70 6.07 0.18 -0.83
N VAL A 71 5.79 0.85 0.27
CA VAL A 71 4.91 0.34 1.32
C VAL A 71 3.68 1.23 1.40
N SER A 72 2.51 0.63 1.25
CA SER A 72 1.23 1.34 1.35
C SER A 72 0.40 0.73 2.46
N VAL A 73 0.00 1.55 3.42
CA VAL A 73 -0.86 1.14 4.54
C VAL A 73 -2.18 1.89 4.47
N GLY A 74 -3.26 1.13 4.36
CA GLY A 74 -4.65 1.60 4.34
C GLY A 74 -5.45 1.10 5.53
N ALA A 75 -6.69 1.57 5.64
CA ALA A 75 -7.60 1.28 6.76
C ALA A 75 -7.07 1.71 8.15
N ARG A 76 -6.15 2.68 8.20
CA ARG A 76 -5.54 3.23 9.42
C ARG A 76 -6.36 4.35 10.08
N SER A 77 -7.66 4.41 9.77
CA SER A 77 -8.61 5.50 10.10
C SER A 77 -8.36 6.79 9.33
N GLY A 78 -7.95 6.65 8.06
CA GLY A 78 -7.72 7.74 7.12
C GLY A 78 -7.43 7.19 5.73
N LYS A 79 -7.09 8.07 4.81
CA LYS A 79 -6.66 7.67 3.46
C LYS A 79 -5.44 6.74 3.55
N ALA A 80 -5.32 5.80 2.60
CA ALA A 80 -4.11 5.01 2.46
C ALA A 80 -2.91 5.92 2.20
N LYS A 81 -1.79 5.64 2.85
CA LYS A 81 -0.55 6.40 2.71
C LYS A 81 0.52 5.51 2.12
N LEU A 82 1.25 6.03 1.15
CA LEU A 82 2.41 5.40 0.55
C LEU A 82 3.68 5.96 1.19
N GLN A 83 4.63 5.08 1.48
CA GLN A 83 6.03 5.43 1.71
C GLN A 83 6.92 4.73 0.71
N VAL A 84 7.96 5.41 0.26
CA VAL A 84 8.96 4.88 -0.66
C VAL A 84 10.31 4.90 0.05
N ARG A 85 11.06 3.81 -0.02
CA ARG A 85 12.40 3.65 0.55
C ARG A 85 13.32 2.98 -0.45
N GLN A 86 14.53 3.52 -0.59
CA GLN A 86 15.62 2.85 -1.28
C GLN A 86 16.42 2.06 -0.23
N ALA A 87 16.41 0.74 -0.30
CA ALA A 87 17.11 -0.08 0.68
C ALA A 87 17.41 -1.47 0.13
N GLN A 88 18.58 -1.98 0.48
CA GLN A 88 18.86 -3.41 0.46
C GLN A 88 18.47 -3.97 1.84
N ILE A 89 17.50 -4.87 1.86
CA ILE A 89 16.93 -5.35 3.12
C ILE A 89 17.70 -6.60 3.56
N GLU A 90 18.50 -6.45 4.60
CA GLU A 90 19.14 -7.57 5.30
C GLU A 90 18.21 -8.18 6.36
N ASN A 91 17.41 -7.34 7.02
CA ASN A 91 16.48 -7.74 8.07
C ASN A 91 15.11 -7.11 7.87
N ALA A 92 14.14 -7.95 7.50
CA ALA A 92 12.76 -7.52 7.24
C ALA A 92 12.07 -6.90 8.47
N GLU A 93 12.44 -7.32 9.68
CA GLU A 93 11.83 -6.79 10.91
C GLU A 93 12.31 -5.36 11.20
N ILE A 94 13.60 -5.09 11.08
CA ILE A 94 14.17 -3.74 11.28
C ILE A 94 13.57 -2.79 10.25
N PHE A 95 13.62 -3.15 8.98
CA PHE A 95 13.04 -2.35 7.90
C PHE A 95 11.56 -2.05 8.13
N THR A 96 10.79 -3.05 8.55
CA THR A 96 9.36 -2.88 8.81
C THR A 96 9.09 -1.89 9.94
N LYS A 97 9.81 -2.01 11.06
CA LYS A 97 9.66 -1.09 12.21
C LYS A 97 9.96 0.36 11.80
N GLU A 98 11.02 0.59 11.06
CA GLU A 98 11.39 1.92 10.57
C GLU A 98 10.33 2.51 9.64
N VAL A 99 9.82 1.71 8.71
CA VAL A 99 8.78 2.17 7.78
C VAL A 99 7.46 2.43 8.53
N ILE A 100 7.04 1.53 9.41
CA ILE A 100 5.77 1.67 10.13
C ILE A 100 5.80 2.83 11.12
N ALA A 101 6.94 3.19 11.68
CA ALA A 101 7.10 4.39 12.52
C ALA A 101 6.67 5.69 11.80
N GLY A 102 6.76 5.75 10.49
CA GLY A 102 6.32 6.91 9.69
C GLY A 102 4.82 6.98 9.40
N TYR A 103 4.00 6.05 9.93
CA TYR A 103 2.55 6.07 9.80
C TYR A 103 1.87 6.47 11.10
N THR A 104 0.81 7.25 10.96
CA THR A 104 -0.12 7.54 12.06
C THR A 104 -1.30 6.58 11.99
N PHE A 105 -1.72 6.09 13.12
CA PHE A 105 -2.91 5.26 13.27
C PHE A 105 -3.89 5.94 14.21
N SER A 106 -5.15 5.57 14.17
CA SER A 106 -6.14 6.03 15.14
C SER A 106 -7.12 4.91 15.48
N SER A 107 -7.75 5.04 16.62
CA SER A 107 -8.74 4.10 17.12
C SER A 107 -10.13 4.40 16.56
N ASN A 108 -10.92 3.36 16.32
CA ASN A 108 -12.36 3.43 16.06
C ASN A 108 -13.02 2.13 16.54
N MET A 109 -14.33 1.98 16.26
CA MET A 109 -15.10 0.78 16.64
C MET A 109 -14.52 -0.55 16.14
N ARG A 110 -13.68 -0.54 15.08
CA ARG A 110 -13.09 -1.73 14.46
C ARG A 110 -11.72 -2.12 15.02
N GLY A 111 -11.09 -1.25 15.76
CA GLY A 111 -9.78 -1.54 16.35
C GLY A 111 -9.08 -0.32 16.92
N SER A 112 -8.28 -0.58 17.94
CA SER A 112 -7.44 0.44 18.58
C SER A 112 -6.24 0.81 17.70
N GLU A 113 -5.66 1.98 17.93
CA GLU A 113 -4.42 2.41 17.29
C GLU A 113 -3.29 1.41 17.48
N VAL A 114 -3.11 0.93 18.73
CA VAL A 114 -2.06 -0.03 19.08
C VAL A 114 -2.23 -1.33 18.30
N TYR A 115 -3.45 -1.86 18.23
CA TYR A 115 -3.75 -3.06 17.48
C TYR A 115 -3.49 -2.91 15.98
N ARG A 116 -3.91 -1.79 15.38
CA ARG A 116 -3.66 -1.51 13.97
C ARG A 116 -2.18 -1.39 13.65
N ARG A 117 -1.40 -0.73 14.52
CA ARG A 117 0.05 -0.61 14.39
C ARG A 117 0.71 -1.98 14.42
N HIS A 118 0.36 -2.80 15.39
CA HIS A 118 0.87 -4.16 15.51
C HIS A 118 0.55 -5.01 14.26
N LEU A 119 -0.70 -4.99 13.80
CA LEU A 119 -1.08 -5.70 12.57
C LEU A 119 -0.34 -5.17 11.34
N ALA A 120 -0.14 -3.85 11.22
CA ALA A 120 0.61 -3.26 10.14
C ALA A 120 2.07 -3.75 10.12
N GLU A 121 2.71 -3.84 11.27
CA GLU A 121 4.07 -4.40 11.40
C GLU A 121 4.11 -5.87 10.96
N VAL A 122 3.21 -6.71 11.49
CA VAL A 122 3.17 -8.14 11.15
C VAL A 122 2.92 -8.36 9.66
N TYR A 123 1.94 -7.67 9.07
CA TYR A 123 1.58 -7.88 7.67
C TYR A 123 2.58 -7.27 6.70
N THR A 124 3.17 -6.15 7.04
CA THR A 124 4.25 -5.57 6.23
C THR A 124 5.48 -6.47 6.26
N LYS A 125 5.88 -6.98 7.43
CA LYS A 125 6.99 -7.93 7.56
C LYS A 125 6.77 -9.16 6.69
N ARG A 126 5.61 -9.82 6.80
CA ARG A 126 5.28 -11.00 6.00
C ARG A 126 5.25 -10.71 4.49
N ALA A 127 4.82 -9.52 4.09
CA ALA A 127 4.82 -9.12 2.69
C ALA A 127 6.24 -8.87 2.17
N VAL A 128 7.11 -8.28 2.97
CA VAL A 128 8.54 -8.09 2.66
C VAL A 128 9.24 -9.45 2.51
N GLU A 129 9.06 -10.35 3.47
CA GLU A 129 9.64 -11.70 3.45
C GLU A 129 9.19 -12.49 2.20
N GLU A 130 7.91 -12.41 1.83
CA GLU A 130 7.39 -13.03 0.60
C GLU A 130 8.08 -12.50 -0.66
N ILE A 131 8.30 -11.18 -0.73
CA ILE A 131 8.98 -10.58 -1.89
C ILE A 131 10.44 -10.97 -1.93
N LEU A 132 11.14 -11.02 -0.78
CA LEU A 132 12.53 -11.44 -0.70
C LEU A 132 12.69 -12.91 -1.13
N ALA A 133 11.80 -13.80 -0.72
CA ALA A 133 11.78 -15.19 -1.16
C ALA A 133 11.64 -15.29 -2.68
N LYS A 134 10.71 -14.56 -3.29
CA LYS A 134 10.53 -14.48 -4.75
C LYS A 134 11.75 -13.90 -5.49
N ASN A 135 12.60 -13.12 -4.81
CA ASN A 135 13.84 -12.61 -5.38
C ASN A 135 14.91 -13.71 -5.43
N SER A 136 14.99 -14.53 -4.40
CA SER A 136 15.97 -15.62 -4.30
C SER A 136 15.69 -16.74 -5.33
N GLU A 137 14.44 -17.05 -5.62
CA GLU A 137 14.05 -18.07 -6.60
C GLU A 137 14.38 -17.71 -8.07
N LYS A 138 14.56 -16.44 -8.40
CA LYS A 138 14.92 -15.98 -9.74
C LYS A 138 16.42 -15.85 -9.99
N GLY A 139 17.23 -15.97 -8.94
CA GLY A 139 18.69 -15.91 -9.01
C GLY A 139 19.38 -17.27 -9.05
N ALA A 140 18.61 -18.36 -8.99
CA ALA A 140 19.05 -19.73 -9.17
C ALA A 140 18.59 -20.25 -10.55
#